data_02b895134ba1df0d519b8d9f3539f0de
#
_entry.id   02b895134ba1df0d519b8d9f3539f0de
#
_cell.length_a   1.000
_cell.length_b   1.000
_cell.length_c   1.000
_cell.angle_alpha   90.00
_cell.angle_beta   90.00
_cell.angle_gamma   90.00
#
_symmetry.space_group_name_H-M   'P 1'
#
loop_
_entity.id
_entity.type
_entity.pdbx_description
1 polymer ?
#
loop_
_entity_poly.entity_id
_entity_poly.type
_entity_poly.pdbx_seq_one_letter_code
_entity_poly.pdbx_strand_id
1 'polypeptide(L)'
;MTASELFSKDLKVLNIGPTSFADELRAQNADVTQVAWKPIAGGNPELLSALASLDDAAIDAANQEALSRYLEGEPYLIDYSLAKDVIPGMEDHMLLHAGPPITWDRMCGPMKGAIMGAIIFEGWAKTPEEAEQYAASGKVKFSPCHEHSAVGPMAGVIAPH
;
A
#
# COMPACT_ATOMS: atom_id res chain seq x y z
N MET A 1 -37.39 -15.22 2.02
CA MET A 1 -37.46 -15.56 0.58
C MET A 1 -38.15 -16.89 0.46
N THR A 2 -39.27 -16.98 -0.19
CA THR A 2 -40.01 -18.25 -0.40
C THR A 2 -39.46 -18.96 -1.62
N ALA A 3 -39.66 -20.29 -1.75
CA ALA A 3 -39.22 -21.03 -2.92
C ALA A 3 -39.83 -20.49 -4.22
N SER A 4 -41.07 -19.98 -4.16
CA SER A 4 -41.75 -19.37 -5.33
C SER A 4 -41.09 -18.07 -5.80
N GLU A 5 -40.55 -17.27 -4.89
CA GLU A 5 -39.79 -16.04 -5.23
C GLU A 5 -38.45 -16.37 -5.87
N LEU A 6 -37.83 -17.49 -5.53
CA LEU A 6 -36.57 -17.92 -6.15
C LEU A 6 -36.75 -18.26 -7.63
N PHE A 7 -37.85 -18.94 -7.98
CA PHE A 7 -38.14 -19.33 -9.35
C PHE A 7 -38.67 -18.20 -10.24
N SER A 8 -38.97 -17.04 -9.67
CA SER A 8 -39.43 -15.86 -10.43
C SER A 8 -38.28 -14.88 -10.79
N LYS A 9 -37.05 -15.17 -10.40
CA LYS A 9 -35.88 -14.32 -10.66
C LYS A 9 -34.91 -15.02 -11.59
N ASP A 10 -34.08 -14.23 -12.30
CA ASP A 10 -32.96 -14.76 -13.06
C ASP A 10 -32.01 -15.53 -12.13
N LEU A 11 -31.74 -16.77 -12.47
CA LEU A 11 -30.92 -17.65 -11.69
C LEU A 11 -29.44 -17.24 -11.84
N LYS A 12 -28.80 -16.85 -10.73
CA LYS A 12 -27.36 -16.66 -10.63
C LYS A 12 -26.76 -17.78 -9.82
N VAL A 13 -25.86 -18.54 -10.42
CA VAL A 13 -25.25 -19.72 -9.81
C VAL A 13 -23.79 -19.50 -9.50
N LEU A 14 -23.38 -19.84 -8.28
CA LEU A 14 -21.98 -19.93 -7.89
C LEU A 14 -21.58 -21.40 -7.85
N ASN A 15 -20.73 -21.85 -8.79
CA ASN A 15 -20.22 -23.22 -8.82
C ASN A 15 -18.87 -23.32 -8.10
N ILE A 16 -18.81 -24.16 -7.09
CA ILE A 16 -17.58 -24.51 -6.36
C ILE A 16 -17.39 -26.01 -6.54
N GLY A 17 -16.56 -26.42 -7.51
CA GLY A 17 -16.37 -27.82 -7.83
C GLY A 17 -15.96 -28.04 -9.28
N PRO A 18 -16.29 -29.22 -9.85
CA PRO A 18 -15.96 -29.53 -11.22
C PRO A 18 -16.55 -28.52 -12.22
N THR A 19 -15.73 -28.08 -13.16
CA THR A 19 -16.15 -27.11 -14.20
C THR A 19 -17.27 -27.64 -15.09
N SER A 20 -17.36 -28.97 -15.27
CA SER A 20 -18.43 -29.61 -16.06
C SER A 20 -19.84 -29.22 -15.58
N PHE A 21 -20.03 -29.00 -14.26
CA PHE A 21 -21.34 -28.56 -13.76
C PHE A 21 -21.67 -27.13 -14.16
N ALA A 22 -20.66 -26.26 -14.17
CA ALA A 22 -20.82 -24.89 -14.66
C ALA A 22 -21.12 -24.87 -16.16
N ASP A 23 -20.47 -25.73 -16.93
CA ASP A 23 -20.63 -25.79 -18.38
C ASP A 23 -22.04 -26.30 -18.78
N GLU A 24 -22.57 -27.31 -18.09
CA GLU A 24 -23.94 -27.78 -18.26
C GLU A 24 -24.99 -26.71 -17.96
N LEU A 25 -24.79 -25.93 -16.89
CA LEU A 25 -25.70 -24.85 -16.54
C LEU A 25 -25.61 -23.69 -17.54
N ARG A 26 -24.41 -23.36 -18.02
CA ARG A 26 -24.21 -22.34 -19.07
C ARG A 26 -24.88 -22.76 -20.38
N ALA A 27 -24.84 -24.05 -20.73
CA ALA A 27 -25.52 -24.59 -21.90
C ALA A 27 -27.05 -24.40 -21.81
N GLN A 28 -27.57 -24.26 -20.59
CA GLN A 28 -28.98 -23.96 -20.33
C GLN A 28 -29.26 -22.45 -20.15
N ASN A 29 -28.31 -21.60 -20.55
CA ASN A 29 -28.36 -20.13 -20.42
C ASN A 29 -28.41 -19.58 -18.96
N ALA A 30 -27.97 -20.36 -17.97
CA ALA A 30 -27.84 -19.85 -16.62
C ALA A 30 -26.59 -18.94 -16.49
N ASP A 31 -26.70 -17.87 -15.70
CA ASP A 31 -25.56 -17.03 -15.31
C ASP A 31 -24.73 -17.75 -14.23
N VAL A 32 -23.56 -18.26 -14.61
CA VAL A 32 -22.73 -19.10 -13.74
C VAL A 32 -21.35 -18.51 -13.53
N THR A 33 -21.04 -18.21 -12.29
CA THR A 33 -19.68 -17.89 -11.84
C THR A 33 -18.98 -19.14 -11.34
N GLN A 34 -17.88 -19.53 -12.00
CA GLN A 34 -17.01 -20.62 -11.57
C GLN A 34 -15.98 -20.11 -10.57
N VAL A 35 -15.91 -20.71 -9.37
CA VAL A 35 -14.91 -20.40 -8.35
C VAL A 35 -13.82 -21.47 -8.35
N ALA A 36 -12.59 -21.06 -8.56
CA ALA A 36 -11.41 -21.91 -8.39
C ALA A 36 -11.01 -21.94 -6.90
N TRP A 37 -11.82 -22.63 -6.08
CA TRP A 37 -11.54 -22.74 -4.65
C TRP A 37 -10.29 -23.56 -4.37
N LYS A 38 -9.49 -23.07 -3.43
CA LYS A 38 -8.34 -23.80 -2.87
C LYS A 38 -8.41 -23.76 -1.35
N PRO A 39 -7.92 -24.80 -0.67
CA PRO A 39 -7.80 -24.78 0.80
C PRO A 39 -6.94 -23.59 1.28
N ILE A 40 -7.22 -23.10 2.46
CA ILE A 40 -6.39 -22.10 3.12
C ILE A 40 -4.93 -22.60 3.13
N ALA A 41 -3.97 -21.74 2.86
CA ALA A 41 -2.55 -22.05 2.75
C ALA A 41 -2.22 -23.20 1.76
N GLY A 42 -3.09 -23.45 0.76
CA GLY A 42 -2.96 -24.57 -0.17
C GLY A 42 -3.03 -25.95 0.49
N GLY A 43 -3.49 -26.04 1.75
CA GLY A 43 -3.51 -27.26 2.55
C GLY A 43 -2.16 -27.61 3.22
N ASN A 44 -1.19 -26.69 3.19
CA ASN A 44 0.11 -26.91 3.84
C ASN A 44 -0.05 -26.90 5.38
N PRO A 45 0.32 -28.00 6.10
CA PRO A 45 0.09 -28.11 7.54
C PRO A 45 0.88 -27.11 8.39
N GLU A 46 2.12 -26.75 7.96
CA GLU A 46 2.97 -25.81 8.68
C GLU A 46 2.38 -24.40 8.61
N LEU A 47 1.92 -23.99 7.42
CA LEU A 47 1.26 -22.69 7.23
C LEU A 47 -0.09 -22.62 7.95
N LEU A 48 -0.86 -23.72 7.96
CA LEU A 48 -2.11 -23.79 8.72
C LEU A 48 -1.85 -23.67 10.23
N SER A 49 -0.81 -24.31 10.73
CA SER A 49 -0.42 -24.18 12.15
C SER A 49 0.05 -22.77 12.47
N ALA A 50 0.81 -22.13 11.60
CA ALA A 50 1.22 -20.74 11.78
C ALA A 50 0.02 -19.78 11.78
N LEU A 51 -0.93 -19.95 10.87
CA LEU A 51 -2.17 -19.15 10.84
C LEU A 51 -3.01 -19.37 12.09
N ALA A 52 -3.14 -20.62 12.56
CA ALA A 52 -3.90 -20.93 13.77
C ALA A 52 -3.28 -20.39 15.06
N SER A 53 -2.02 -19.97 15.03
CA SER A 53 -1.33 -19.34 16.16
C SER A 53 -1.53 -17.82 16.24
N LEU A 54 -2.18 -17.22 15.27
CA LEU A 54 -2.47 -15.77 15.28
C LEU A 54 -3.54 -15.45 16.33
N ASP A 55 -3.39 -14.31 16.98
CA ASP A 55 -4.45 -13.74 17.82
C ASP A 55 -5.40 -12.92 16.94
N ASP A 56 -6.39 -13.60 16.36
CA ASP A 56 -7.38 -12.98 15.48
C ASP A 56 -8.14 -11.85 16.18
N ALA A 57 -8.40 -11.98 17.49
CA ALA A 57 -9.12 -10.95 18.24
C ALA A 57 -8.29 -9.68 18.39
N ALA A 58 -6.98 -9.80 18.63
CA ALA A 58 -6.08 -8.65 18.69
C ALA A 58 -5.91 -7.98 17.31
N ILE A 59 -5.83 -8.79 16.26
CA ILE A 59 -5.75 -8.29 14.87
C ILE A 59 -7.03 -7.54 14.50
N ASP A 60 -8.19 -8.12 14.77
CA ASP A 60 -9.49 -7.50 14.47
C ASP A 60 -9.68 -6.20 15.25
N ALA A 61 -9.32 -6.16 16.53
CA ALA A 61 -9.37 -4.94 17.33
C ALA A 61 -8.47 -3.83 16.78
N ALA A 62 -7.25 -4.17 16.36
CA ALA A 62 -6.32 -3.22 15.75
C ALA A 62 -6.85 -2.70 14.39
N ASN A 63 -7.43 -3.58 13.59
CA ASN A 63 -8.03 -3.22 12.31
C ASN A 63 -9.25 -2.32 12.47
N GLN A 64 -10.12 -2.59 13.45
CA GLN A 64 -11.28 -1.74 13.75
C GLN A 64 -10.85 -0.35 14.22
N GLU A 65 -9.86 -0.25 15.08
CA GLU A 65 -9.30 1.03 15.52
C GLU A 65 -8.69 1.80 14.37
N ALA A 66 -7.89 1.16 13.52
CA ALA A 66 -7.30 1.80 12.34
C ALA A 66 -8.37 2.29 11.36
N LEU A 67 -9.41 1.49 11.10
CA LEU A 67 -10.52 1.85 10.23
C LEU A 67 -11.32 3.04 10.80
N SER A 68 -11.61 3.04 12.11
CA SER A 68 -12.30 4.13 12.79
C SER A 68 -11.54 5.44 12.63
N ARG A 69 -10.24 5.45 12.93
CA ARG A 69 -9.38 6.63 12.75
C ARG A 69 -9.35 7.12 11.33
N TYR A 70 -9.33 6.21 10.35
CA TYR A 70 -9.34 6.57 8.94
C TYR A 70 -10.66 7.22 8.51
N LEU A 71 -11.80 6.65 8.93
CA LEU A 71 -13.13 7.14 8.54
C LEU A 71 -13.55 8.42 9.29
N GLU A 72 -13.10 8.59 10.53
CA GLU A 72 -13.42 9.75 11.36
C GLU A 72 -12.44 10.91 11.18
N GLY A 73 -11.31 10.66 10.48
CA GLY A 73 -10.29 11.68 10.22
C GLY A 73 -10.81 12.80 9.33
N GLU A 74 -10.83 14.01 9.86
CA GLU A 74 -11.14 15.24 9.10
C GLU A 74 -9.86 16.04 8.87
N PRO A 75 -9.33 16.08 7.63
CA PRO A 75 -8.12 16.84 7.35
C PRO A 75 -8.42 18.34 7.28
N TYR A 76 -7.64 19.14 7.99
CA TYR A 76 -7.71 20.61 7.98
C TYR A 76 -6.37 21.19 7.57
N LEU A 77 -6.39 22.22 6.71
CA LEU A 77 -5.20 23.05 6.52
C LEU A 77 -5.06 23.98 7.72
N ILE A 78 -4.03 23.72 8.54
CA ILE A 78 -3.81 24.45 9.79
C ILE A 78 -2.80 25.59 9.59
N ASP A 79 -1.70 25.31 8.85
CA ASP A 79 -0.61 26.23 8.68
C ASP A 79 0.23 25.86 7.43
N TYR A 80 1.22 26.73 7.16
CA TYR A 80 2.16 26.61 6.07
C TYR A 80 3.56 26.92 6.59
N SER A 81 4.43 25.91 6.62
CA SER A 81 5.76 25.99 7.22
C SER A 81 6.79 25.17 6.47
N LEU A 82 8.08 25.41 6.74
CA LEU A 82 9.15 24.58 6.20
C LEU A 82 9.10 23.19 6.85
N ALA A 83 9.39 22.15 6.07
CA ALA A 83 9.33 20.77 6.54
C ALA A 83 10.26 20.54 7.74
N LYS A 84 11.46 21.10 7.72
CA LYS A 84 12.44 20.99 8.81
C LYS A 84 11.96 21.56 10.13
N ASP A 85 11.05 22.53 10.11
CA ASP A 85 10.58 23.23 11.32
C ASP A 85 9.41 22.49 11.99
N VAL A 86 8.67 21.66 11.22
CA VAL A 86 7.42 21.05 11.69
C VAL A 86 7.43 19.52 11.68
N ILE A 87 8.28 18.89 10.88
CA ILE A 87 8.34 17.41 10.81
C ILE A 87 9.30 16.88 11.86
N PRO A 88 8.85 16.02 12.78
CA PRO A 88 9.70 15.47 13.83
C PRO A 88 10.93 14.76 13.29
N GLY A 89 12.11 15.15 13.75
CA GLY A 89 13.38 14.50 13.37
C GLY A 89 13.86 14.78 11.95
N MET A 90 13.29 15.77 11.25
CA MET A 90 13.80 16.24 9.97
C MET A 90 15.13 16.94 10.14
N GLU A 91 16.11 16.61 9.29
CA GLU A 91 17.47 17.16 9.30
C GLU A 91 17.74 17.95 7.99
N ASP A 92 18.72 18.87 8.00
CA ASP A 92 19.01 19.74 6.83
C ASP A 92 19.42 18.98 5.55
N HIS A 93 20.03 17.80 5.68
CA HIS A 93 20.41 16.96 4.54
C HIS A 93 19.64 15.64 4.54
N MET A 94 18.34 15.70 4.83
CA MET A 94 17.44 14.57 4.83
C MET A 94 16.35 14.74 3.77
N LEU A 95 16.02 13.67 3.08
CA LEU A 95 14.86 13.59 2.20
C LEU A 95 13.95 12.46 2.67
N LEU A 96 12.66 12.78 2.88
CA LEU A 96 11.68 11.78 3.28
C LEU A 96 10.95 11.25 2.05
N HIS A 97 10.72 9.95 2.01
CA HIS A 97 10.06 9.28 0.90
C HIS A 97 8.90 8.39 1.37
N ALA A 98 7.97 8.08 0.47
CA ALA A 98 6.94 7.09 0.72
C ALA A 98 7.53 5.66 0.66
N GLY A 99 6.90 4.74 1.38
CA GLY A 99 7.29 3.33 1.39
C GLY A 99 8.33 2.97 2.46
N PRO A 100 8.83 1.74 2.45
CA PRO A 100 9.76 1.22 3.45
C PRO A 100 11.16 1.83 3.29
N PRO A 101 12.05 1.67 4.30
CA PRO A 101 13.44 2.06 4.18
C PRO A 101 14.10 1.44 2.95
N ILE A 102 14.78 2.26 2.17
CA ILE A 102 15.43 1.84 0.92
C ILE A 102 16.72 2.65 0.69
N THR A 103 17.75 1.98 0.16
CA THR A 103 19.01 2.62 -0.20
C THR A 103 18.99 3.13 -1.62
N TRP A 104 19.81 4.14 -1.92
CA TRP A 104 19.88 4.79 -3.23
C TRP A 104 19.99 3.81 -4.41
N ASP A 105 20.86 2.82 -4.30
CA ASP A 105 21.11 1.82 -5.34
C ASP A 105 19.87 0.99 -5.70
N ARG A 106 18.99 0.75 -4.71
CA ARG A 106 17.78 -0.05 -4.84
C ARG A 106 16.55 0.74 -5.24
N MET A 107 16.62 2.07 -5.26
CA MET A 107 15.48 2.92 -5.63
C MET A 107 15.13 2.78 -7.10
N CYS A 108 13.83 2.83 -7.42
CA CYS A 108 13.35 2.84 -8.80
C CYS A 108 13.63 4.19 -9.49
N GLY A 109 13.60 4.20 -10.83
CA GLY A 109 13.88 5.39 -11.64
C GLY A 109 13.06 6.64 -11.24
N PRO A 110 11.74 6.56 -11.09
CA PRO A 110 10.92 7.70 -10.67
C PRO A 110 11.34 8.29 -9.33
N MET A 111 11.67 7.43 -8.34
CA MET A 111 12.12 7.90 -7.03
C MET A 111 13.50 8.57 -7.12
N LYS A 112 14.44 7.98 -7.86
CA LYS A 112 15.75 8.62 -8.13
C LYS A 112 15.60 9.98 -8.78
N GLY A 113 14.69 10.10 -9.76
CA GLY A 113 14.37 11.38 -10.38
C GLY A 113 13.84 12.42 -9.41
N ALA A 114 12.93 12.03 -8.52
CA ALA A 114 12.39 12.92 -7.49
C ALA A 114 13.46 13.38 -6.49
N ILE A 115 14.33 12.47 -6.07
CA ILE A 115 15.45 12.78 -5.15
C ILE A 115 16.44 13.75 -5.83
N MET A 116 16.84 13.47 -7.07
CA MET A 116 17.74 14.38 -7.80
C MET A 116 17.13 15.78 -7.97
N GLY A 117 15.82 15.83 -8.27
CA GLY A 117 15.07 17.09 -8.33
C GLY A 117 15.08 17.84 -7.00
N ALA A 118 14.86 17.15 -5.89
CA ALA A 118 14.91 17.75 -4.56
C ALA A 118 16.32 18.23 -4.19
N ILE A 119 17.37 17.48 -4.49
CA ILE A 119 18.77 17.87 -4.27
C ILE A 119 19.11 19.17 -5.03
N ILE A 120 18.62 19.31 -6.27
CA ILE A 120 18.80 20.53 -7.07
C ILE A 120 17.97 21.68 -6.49
N PHE A 121 16.73 21.40 -6.10
CA PHE A 121 15.84 22.40 -5.49
C PHE A 121 16.43 22.96 -4.18
N GLU A 122 17.01 22.11 -3.35
CA GLU A 122 17.69 22.51 -2.11
C GLU A 122 19.04 23.21 -2.34
N GLY A 123 19.51 23.26 -3.60
CA GLY A 123 20.78 23.87 -3.95
C GLY A 123 22.01 23.05 -3.55
N TRP A 124 21.83 21.76 -3.25
CA TRP A 124 22.95 20.87 -2.88
C TRP A 124 23.74 20.39 -4.10
N ALA A 125 23.14 20.47 -5.30
CA ALA A 125 23.77 20.26 -6.59
C ALA A 125 23.16 21.21 -7.63
N LYS A 126 23.86 21.39 -8.75
CA LYS A 126 23.42 22.28 -9.85
C LYS A 126 22.94 21.52 -11.07
N THR A 127 23.40 20.30 -11.29
CA THR A 127 23.04 19.48 -12.45
C THR A 127 22.51 18.11 -12.00
N PRO A 128 21.78 17.41 -12.85
CA PRO A 128 21.32 16.04 -12.56
C PRO A 128 22.48 15.09 -12.24
N GLU A 129 23.59 15.19 -12.94
CA GLU A 129 24.79 14.35 -12.75
C GLU A 129 25.42 14.60 -11.38
N GLU A 130 25.52 15.87 -10.97
CA GLU A 130 25.99 16.24 -9.62
C GLU A 130 25.02 15.73 -8.54
N ALA A 131 23.72 15.85 -8.78
CA ALA A 131 22.69 15.38 -7.86
C ALA A 131 22.72 13.86 -7.67
N GLU A 132 22.93 13.11 -8.76
CA GLU A 132 23.09 11.65 -8.68
C GLU A 132 24.31 11.27 -7.86
N GLN A 133 25.45 11.91 -8.10
CA GLN A 133 26.68 11.69 -7.34
C GLN A 133 26.48 12.07 -5.86
N TYR A 134 25.78 13.15 -5.60
CA TYR A 134 25.48 13.61 -4.23
C TYR A 134 24.59 12.62 -3.49
N ALA A 135 23.53 12.12 -4.13
CA ALA A 135 22.67 11.10 -3.57
C ALA A 135 23.40 9.78 -3.28
N ALA A 136 24.30 9.36 -4.17
CA ALA A 136 25.11 8.15 -4.03
C ALA A 136 26.23 8.27 -2.99
N SER A 137 26.63 9.49 -2.63
CA SER A 137 27.77 9.75 -1.73
C SER A 137 27.51 9.47 -0.25
N GLY A 138 26.26 9.21 0.13
CA GLY A 138 25.83 9.05 1.54
C GLY A 138 25.73 10.35 2.33
N LYS A 139 25.85 11.52 1.68
CA LYS A 139 25.68 12.83 2.31
C LYS A 139 24.22 13.20 2.55
N VAL A 140 23.31 12.56 1.82
CA VAL A 140 21.85 12.69 2.01
C VAL A 140 21.36 11.49 2.80
N LYS A 141 20.61 11.74 3.84
CA LYS A 141 19.89 10.74 4.59
C LYS A 141 18.50 10.53 3.97
N PHE A 142 18.19 9.30 3.66
CA PHE A 142 16.86 8.91 3.18
C PHE A 142 16.09 8.26 4.32
N SER A 143 14.85 8.69 4.56
CA SER A 143 14.02 8.13 5.62
C SER A 143 12.56 8.03 5.17
N PRO A 144 11.83 6.99 5.60
CA PRO A 144 10.40 6.88 5.32
C PRO A 144 9.58 7.97 6.01
N CYS A 145 8.62 8.57 5.31
CA CYS A 145 7.71 9.58 5.88
C CYS A 145 7.02 9.10 7.17
N HIS A 146 6.64 7.83 7.23
CA HIS A 146 5.91 7.28 8.40
C HIS A 146 6.76 7.22 9.68
N GLU A 147 8.09 7.20 9.59
CA GLU A 147 8.98 7.30 10.76
C GLU A 147 9.02 8.72 11.35
N HIS A 148 8.52 9.70 10.60
CA HIS A 148 8.52 11.11 10.96
C HIS A 148 7.10 11.69 11.13
N SER A 149 6.08 10.84 11.28
CA SER A 149 4.67 11.27 11.35
C SER A 149 4.24 12.17 10.18
N ALA A 150 4.83 11.97 9.00
CA ALA A 150 4.59 12.74 7.79
C ALA A 150 3.96 11.86 6.71
N VAL A 151 3.20 12.50 5.82
CA VAL A 151 2.65 11.88 4.61
C VAL A 151 3.24 12.58 3.41
N GLY A 152 3.98 11.84 2.60
CA GLY A 152 4.58 12.32 1.37
C GLY A 152 3.89 11.80 0.11
N PRO A 153 4.14 12.41 -1.05
CA PRO A 153 3.62 11.93 -2.31
C PRO A 153 4.24 10.59 -2.70
N MET A 154 3.46 9.72 -3.39
CA MET A 154 3.90 8.38 -3.75
C MET A 154 5.14 8.37 -4.67
N ALA A 155 5.24 9.31 -5.60
CA ALA A 155 6.35 9.44 -6.55
C ALA A 155 7.16 10.73 -6.33
N GLY A 156 7.19 11.20 -5.08
CA GLY A 156 7.92 12.40 -4.69
C GLY A 156 8.65 12.21 -3.38
N VAL A 157 9.25 13.30 -2.92
CA VAL A 157 9.94 13.34 -1.63
C VAL A 157 9.59 14.64 -0.91
N ILE A 158 9.77 14.66 0.40
CA ILE A 158 9.72 15.88 1.21
C ILE A 158 11.15 16.32 1.43
N ALA A 159 11.45 17.54 1.04
CA ALA A 159 12.72 18.21 1.26
C ALA A 159 12.62 19.15 2.47
N PRO A 160 13.75 19.55 3.12
CA PRO A 160 13.73 20.40 4.32
C PRO A 160 13.13 21.79 4.09
N HIS A 161 13.34 22.41 2.93
CA HIS A 161 12.97 23.81 2.63
C HIS A 161 11.90 23.99 1.55
#